data_fdb47daeed924b807dedfa494ae049dc
#
_entry.id   fdb47daeed924b807dedfa494ae049dc
#
_cell.length_a   1.000
_cell.length_b   1.000
_cell.length_c   1.000
_cell.angle_alpha   90.00
_cell.angle_beta   90.00
_cell.angle_gamma   90.00
#
_symmetry.space_group_name_H-M   'P 1'
#
loop_
_entity.id
_entity.type
_entity.pdbx_description
1 polymer ?
#
loop_
_entity_poly.entity_id
_entity_poly.type
_entity_poly.pdbx_seq_one_letter_code
_entity_poly.pdbx_strand_id
1 'polypeptide(L)'
;MKATLEKIAELQKAGIIERFAIGGGIAHFYYIEAGTTYDLDVMVTMNAQASTIFSLEPLYEWAKKSGYIVSEEHIIIEGIPVQFLPSFNATITEAIEQADLVEIFGVKTFIMKPEYLMVIMLDTYRAKDRERLIKFFTQSGYSTTLFEALVAKFNLVEKLKEFKAKYYGH
;
A
#
# COMPACT_ATOMS: atom_id res chain seq x y z
N MET A 1 13.14 -6.82 8.30
CA MET A 1 12.64 -6.19 7.05
C MET A 1 13.23 -6.82 5.78
N LYS A 2 14.55 -6.95 5.59
CA LYS A 2 15.11 -7.55 4.36
C LYS A 2 14.54 -8.94 4.09
N ALA A 3 14.65 -9.87 5.02
CA ALA A 3 14.15 -11.24 4.88
C ALA A 3 12.63 -11.26 4.61
N THR A 4 11.87 -10.37 5.24
CA THR A 4 10.42 -10.24 5.01
C THR A 4 10.11 -9.87 3.56
N LEU A 5 10.82 -8.88 2.99
CA LEU A 5 10.66 -8.47 1.59
C LEU A 5 11.04 -9.60 0.61
N GLU A 6 12.11 -10.36 0.93
CA GLU A 6 12.50 -11.53 0.14
C GLU A 6 11.40 -12.59 0.13
N LYS A 7 10.73 -12.83 1.28
CA LYS A 7 9.59 -13.76 1.37
C LYS A 7 8.38 -13.31 0.58
N ILE A 8 8.08 -12.00 0.56
CA ILE A 8 7.00 -11.46 -0.28
C ILE A 8 7.31 -11.65 -1.76
N ALA A 9 8.54 -11.43 -2.19
CA ALA A 9 8.95 -11.70 -3.56
C ALA A 9 8.86 -13.21 -3.92
N GLU A 10 9.15 -14.10 -2.98
CA GLU A 10 8.96 -15.55 -3.14
C GLU A 10 7.49 -15.93 -3.35
N LEU A 11 6.55 -15.29 -2.64
CA LEU A 11 5.10 -15.49 -2.83
C LEU A 11 4.65 -15.16 -4.26
N GLN A 12 5.18 -14.09 -4.84
CA GLN A 12 4.91 -13.74 -6.23
C GLN A 12 5.50 -14.77 -7.20
N LYS A 13 6.76 -15.17 -7.00
CA LYS A 13 7.41 -16.18 -7.83
C LYS A 13 6.71 -17.55 -7.77
N ALA A 14 6.15 -17.89 -6.61
CA ALA A 14 5.37 -19.10 -6.41
C ALA A 14 3.94 -19.03 -6.99
N GLY A 15 3.52 -17.89 -7.51
CA GLY A 15 2.18 -17.66 -8.06
C GLY A 15 1.06 -17.64 -7.02
N ILE A 16 1.38 -17.47 -5.73
CA ILE A 16 0.39 -17.31 -4.66
C ILE A 16 -0.25 -15.93 -4.77
N ILE A 17 0.57 -14.91 -5.01
CA ILE A 17 0.12 -13.56 -5.38
C ILE A 17 0.53 -13.28 -6.82
N GLU A 18 -0.32 -12.57 -7.57
CA GLU A 18 -0.02 -12.18 -8.95
C GLU A 18 0.87 -10.93 -8.99
N ARG A 19 0.42 -9.88 -8.32
CA ARG A 19 1.16 -8.61 -8.15
C ARG A 19 1.02 -8.10 -6.74
N PHE A 20 1.97 -7.28 -6.34
CA PHE A 20 1.90 -6.57 -5.06
C PHE A 20 2.53 -5.19 -5.15
N ALA A 21 2.17 -4.34 -4.19
CA ALA A 21 2.86 -3.08 -3.92
C ALA A 21 2.85 -2.81 -2.41
N ILE A 22 3.98 -2.35 -1.89
CA ILE A 22 4.08 -1.86 -0.52
C ILE A 22 3.33 -0.54 -0.44
N GLY A 23 2.44 -0.42 0.54
CA GLY A 23 1.64 0.76 0.83
C GLY A 23 1.85 1.27 2.26
N GLY A 24 0.81 1.85 2.82
CA GLY A 24 0.71 2.22 4.23
C GLY A 24 1.84 3.09 4.78
N GLY A 25 2.30 2.73 5.98
CA GLY A 25 3.32 3.49 6.70
C GLY A 25 4.69 3.44 6.05
N ILE A 26 5.15 2.26 5.62
CA ILE A 26 6.47 2.08 4.99
C ILE A 26 6.56 2.88 3.69
N ALA A 27 5.53 2.83 2.83
CA ALA A 27 5.53 3.59 1.59
C ALA A 27 5.48 5.11 1.85
N HIS A 28 4.71 5.54 2.85
CA HIS A 28 4.71 6.95 3.26
C HIS A 28 6.12 7.41 3.69
N PHE A 29 6.81 6.62 4.51
CA PHE A 29 8.15 6.98 5.00
C PHE A 29 9.25 6.86 3.94
N TYR A 30 9.01 6.15 2.87
CA TYR A 30 9.92 6.11 1.73
C TYR A 30 9.99 7.47 1.01
N TYR A 31 8.86 8.18 0.90
CA TYR A 31 8.77 9.46 0.20
C TYR A 31 8.89 10.69 1.10
N ILE A 32 8.50 10.56 2.36
CA ILE A 32 8.42 11.64 3.34
C ILE A 32 9.34 11.28 4.52
N GLU A 33 9.76 12.28 5.29
CA GLU A 33 10.62 12.09 6.45
C GLU A 33 10.21 10.92 7.36
N ALA A 34 11.23 10.22 7.84
CA ALA A 34 11.10 9.02 8.64
C ALA A 34 10.11 9.17 9.81
N GLY A 35 9.26 8.19 9.93
CA GLY A 35 8.37 7.97 11.06
C GLY A 35 8.53 6.55 11.59
N THR A 36 7.67 6.18 12.51
CA THR A 36 7.63 4.82 13.05
C THR A 36 6.38 4.10 12.55
N THR A 37 6.57 2.91 12.01
CA THR A 37 5.48 1.95 11.79
C THR A 37 5.94 0.59 12.27
N TYR A 38 5.01 -0.20 12.78
CA TYR A 38 5.28 -1.52 13.34
C TYR A 38 4.89 -2.65 12.40
N ASP A 39 4.18 -2.32 11.33
CA ASP A 39 3.60 -3.24 10.37
C ASP A 39 4.05 -2.90 8.93
N LEU A 40 3.92 -3.88 8.07
CA LEU A 40 4.13 -3.76 6.64
C LEU A 40 2.81 -4.01 5.91
N ASP A 41 2.23 -2.95 5.35
CA ASP A 41 1.04 -3.04 4.50
C ASP A 41 1.44 -3.46 3.07
N VAL A 42 0.93 -4.59 2.60
CA VAL A 42 1.18 -5.11 1.25
C VAL A 42 -0.14 -5.27 0.51
N MET A 43 -0.40 -4.41 -0.44
CA MET A 43 -1.54 -4.52 -1.34
C MET A 43 -1.24 -5.58 -2.39
N VAL A 44 -2.20 -6.49 -2.62
CA VAL A 44 -2.01 -7.64 -3.50
C VAL A 44 -3.14 -7.84 -4.49
N THR A 45 -2.81 -8.28 -5.69
CA THR A 45 -3.74 -8.98 -6.57
C THR A 45 -3.48 -10.48 -6.47
N MET A 46 -4.55 -11.24 -6.26
CA MET A 46 -4.46 -12.69 -6.14
C MET A 46 -4.55 -13.33 -7.52
N ASN A 47 -3.87 -14.47 -7.69
CA ASN A 47 -3.97 -15.23 -8.95
C ASN A 47 -5.39 -15.78 -9.10
N ALA A 48 -6.08 -15.38 -10.15
CA ALA A 48 -7.48 -15.74 -10.42
C ALA A 48 -7.70 -17.27 -10.59
N GLN A 49 -6.65 -18.03 -10.88
CA GLN A 49 -6.71 -19.47 -10.98
C GLN A 49 -6.62 -20.19 -9.62
N ALA A 50 -6.15 -19.49 -8.59
CA ALA A 50 -5.91 -20.08 -7.26
C ALA A 50 -7.02 -19.80 -6.26
N SER A 51 -7.93 -18.86 -6.55
CA SER A 51 -8.92 -18.40 -5.57
C SER A 51 -10.13 -17.77 -6.26
N THR A 52 -11.30 -17.92 -5.64
CA THR A 52 -12.44 -17.04 -5.90
C THR A 52 -12.06 -15.59 -5.53
N ILE A 53 -12.49 -14.67 -6.35
CA ILE A 53 -12.23 -13.22 -6.28
C ILE A 53 -12.10 -12.72 -4.82
N PHE A 54 -10.96 -12.08 -4.50
CA PHE A 54 -10.62 -11.45 -3.22
C PHE A 54 -10.29 -12.36 -2.01
N SER A 55 -10.16 -13.67 -2.16
CA SER A 55 -9.77 -14.53 -1.04
C SER A 55 -8.26 -14.49 -0.80
N LEU A 56 -7.86 -14.19 0.44
CA LEU A 56 -6.48 -14.32 0.93
C LEU A 56 -6.17 -15.72 1.48
N GLU A 57 -7.09 -16.68 1.33
CA GLU A 57 -6.94 -18.05 1.84
C GLU A 57 -5.62 -18.72 1.41
N PRO A 58 -5.17 -18.62 0.13
CA PRO A 58 -3.88 -19.19 -0.26
C PRO A 58 -2.68 -18.62 0.50
N LEU A 59 -2.73 -17.35 0.89
CA LEU A 59 -1.70 -16.69 1.73
C LEU A 59 -1.69 -17.26 3.15
N TYR A 60 -2.86 -17.43 3.75
CA TYR A 60 -2.99 -18.01 5.10
C TYR A 60 -2.58 -19.48 5.11
N GLU A 61 -2.92 -20.25 4.08
CA GLU A 61 -2.45 -21.63 3.94
C GLU A 61 -0.93 -21.71 3.78
N TRP A 62 -0.35 -20.86 2.96
CA TRP A 62 1.09 -20.75 2.82
C TRP A 62 1.76 -20.41 4.16
N ALA A 63 1.25 -19.42 4.87
CA ALA A 63 1.76 -19.01 6.17
C ALA A 63 1.76 -20.18 7.16
N LYS A 64 0.65 -20.91 7.24
CA LYS A 64 0.51 -22.10 8.09
C LYS A 64 1.47 -23.20 7.73
N LYS A 65 1.62 -23.51 6.43
CA LYS A 65 2.56 -24.54 5.93
C LYS A 65 4.02 -24.14 6.17
N SER A 66 4.32 -22.85 6.14
CA SER A 66 5.67 -22.30 6.39
C SER A 66 5.97 -22.10 7.88
N GLY A 67 5.04 -22.38 8.78
CA GLY A 67 5.21 -22.22 10.23
C GLY A 67 5.12 -20.78 10.73
N TYR A 68 4.60 -19.85 9.93
CA TYR A 68 4.38 -18.47 10.34
C TYR A 68 3.15 -18.33 11.22
N ILE A 69 3.22 -17.41 12.18
CA ILE A 69 2.13 -17.11 13.08
C ILE A 69 1.17 -16.15 12.39
N VAL A 70 -0.11 -16.46 12.41
CA VAL A 70 -1.19 -15.56 12.01
C VAL A 70 -1.80 -14.97 13.29
N SER A 71 -1.78 -13.66 13.40
CA SER A 71 -2.33 -12.92 14.53
C SER A 71 -3.25 -11.82 14.01
N GLU A 72 -4.54 -11.98 14.24
CA GLU A 72 -5.58 -11.11 13.70
C GLU A 72 -5.48 -11.03 12.16
N GLU A 73 -5.25 -9.84 11.62
CA GLU A 73 -5.10 -9.57 10.18
C GLU A 73 -3.64 -9.62 9.68
N HIS A 74 -2.69 -9.97 10.57
CA HIS A 74 -1.26 -10.00 10.25
C HIS A 74 -0.71 -11.42 10.17
N ILE A 75 0.22 -11.61 9.25
CA ILE A 75 1.11 -12.76 9.22
C ILE A 75 2.48 -12.29 9.71
N ILE A 76 3.01 -12.92 10.75
CA ILE A 76 4.33 -12.56 11.29
C ILE A 76 5.40 -13.23 10.44
N ILE A 77 5.94 -12.50 9.48
CA ILE A 77 6.96 -12.98 8.54
C ILE A 77 8.33 -12.46 8.98
N GLU A 78 9.24 -13.36 9.33
CA GLU A 78 10.59 -13.01 9.79
C GLU A 78 10.57 -11.96 10.93
N GLY A 79 9.60 -12.11 11.84
CA GLY A 79 9.42 -11.22 13.00
C GLY A 79 8.74 -9.88 12.71
N ILE A 80 8.30 -9.64 11.47
CA ILE A 80 7.59 -8.42 11.09
C ILE A 80 6.11 -8.74 10.88
N PRO A 81 5.18 -8.00 11.50
CA PRO A 81 3.76 -8.09 11.19
C PRO A 81 3.52 -7.58 9.75
N VAL A 82 2.98 -8.43 8.90
CA VAL A 82 2.63 -8.11 7.50
C VAL A 82 1.13 -8.23 7.35
N GLN A 83 0.49 -7.13 6.96
CA GLN A 83 -0.91 -7.10 6.60
C GLN A 83 -1.04 -7.18 5.07
N PHE A 84 -1.63 -8.25 4.57
CA PHE A 84 -1.96 -8.37 3.15
C PHE A 84 -3.37 -7.83 2.92
N LEU A 85 -3.48 -6.89 1.99
CA LEU A 85 -4.72 -6.20 1.65
C LEU A 85 -5.07 -6.51 0.19
N PRO A 86 -6.18 -7.22 -0.09
CA PRO A 86 -6.58 -7.51 -1.46
C PRO A 86 -7.01 -6.22 -2.17
N SER A 87 -6.82 -6.15 -3.48
CA SER A 87 -7.30 -5.07 -4.30
C SER A 87 -8.83 -5.15 -4.44
N PHE A 88 -9.55 -4.42 -3.61
CA PHE A 88 -11.02 -4.45 -3.56
C PHE A 88 -11.69 -3.34 -4.38
N ASN A 89 -10.94 -2.44 -4.98
CA ASN A 89 -11.45 -1.37 -5.84
C ASN A 89 -10.47 -0.99 -6.95
N ALA A 90 -10.97 -0.23 -7.94
CA ALA A 90 -10.19 0.19 -9.10
C ALA A 90 -8.96 1.03 -8.73
N THR A 91 -9.06 1.88 -7.70
CA THR A 91 -7.96 2.73 -7.25
C THR A 91 -6.78 1.90 -6.75
N ILE A 92 -7.02 0.91 -5.90
CA ILE A 92 -5.98 0.04 -5.36
C ILE A 92 -5.42 -0.87 -6.44
N THR A 93 -6.26 -1.41 -7.33
CA THR A 93 -5.81 -2.23 -8.44
C THR A 93 -4.83 -1.46 -9.33
N GLU A 94 -5.21 -0.25 -9.74
CA GLU A 94 -4.35 0.61 -10.56
C GLU A 94 -3.08 1.03 -9.81
N ALA A 95 -3.17 1.31 -8.51
CA ALA A 95 -2.01 1.64 -7.67
C ALA A 95 -0.97 0.51 -7.64
N ILE A 96 -1.42 -0.76 -7.61
CA ILE A 96 -0.54 -1.93 -7.69
C ILE A 96 0.07 -2.05 -9.09
N GLU A 97 -0.72 -1.85 -10.14
CA GLU A 97 -0.26 -1.93 -11.53
C GLU A 97 0.77 -0.86 -11.89
N GLN A 98 0.62 0.33 -11.32
CA GLN A 98 1.48 1.50 -11.57
C GLN A 98 2.61 1.67 -10.54
N ALA A 99 2.78 0.69 -9.63
CA ALA A 99 3.80 0.74 -8.59
C ALA A 99 5.21 0.82 -9.18
N ASP A 100 6.08 1.55 -8.51
CA ASP A 100 7.47 1.71 -8.91
C ASP A 100 8.33 0.56 -8.38
N LEU A 101 9.23 0.04 -9.23
CA LEU A 101 10.26 -0.90 -8.80
C LEU A 101 11.39 -0.12 -8.13
N VAL A 102 11.61 -0.37 -6.86
CA VAL A 102 12.62 0.31 -6.04
C VAL A 102 13.49 -0.71 -5.29
N GLU A 103 14.57 -0.24 -4.69
CA GLU A 103 15.40 -1.05 -3.80
C GLU A 103 15.23 -0.56 -2.36
N ILE A 104 14.72 -1.43 -1.48
CA ILE A 104 14.54 -1.17 -0.05
C ILE A 104 15.31 -2.25 0.73
N PHE A 105 16.23 -1.84 1.61
CA PHE A 105 17.10 -2.75 2.36
C PHE A 105 17.88 -3.76 1.49
N GLY A 106 18.27 -3.34 0.27
CA GLY A 106 18.98 -4.19 -0.68
C GLY A 106 18.11 -5.23 -1.39
N VAL A 107 16.78 -5.09 -1.31
CA VAL A 107 15.80 -5.96 -2.00
C VAL A 107 15.00 -5.15 -3.02
N LYS A 108 14.96 -5.62 -4.26
CA LYS A 108 14.08 -5.06 -5.28
C LYS A 108 12.63 -5.39 -4.94
N THR A 109 11.81 -4.37 -4.80
CA THR A 109 10.41 -4.50 -4.40
C THR A 109 9.55 -3.44 -5.08
N PHE A 110 8.24 -3.62 -5.09
CA PHE A 110 7.31 -2.66 -5.64
C PHE A 110 6.73 -1.78 -4.54
N ILE A 111 6.71 -0.46 -4.76
CA ILE A 111 6.14 0.52 -3.84
C ILE A 111 5.09 1.35 -4.56
N MET A 112 3.98 1.64 -3.90
CA MET A 112 2.97 2.53 -4.46
C MET A 112 3.53 3.92 -4.67
N LYS A 113 3.22 4.54 -5.81
CA LYS A 113 3.56 5.95 -6.07
C LYS A 113 2.90 6.87 -5.05
N PRO A 114 3.53 7.99 -4.71
CA PRO A 114 3.02 8.91 -3.70
C PRO A 114 1.62 9.43 -4.05
N GLU A 115 1.33 9.68 -5.33
CA GLU A 115 0.03 10.18 -5.78
C GLU A 115 -1.11 9.21 -5.49
N TYR A 116 -0.88 7.90 -5.68
CA TYR A 116 -1.87 6.86 -5.34
C TYR A 116 -2.04 6.73 -3.82
N LEU A 117 -0.95 6.81 -3.05
CA LEU A 117 -1.04 6.85 -1.59
C LEU A 117 -1.90 8.03 -1.12
N MET A 118 -1.67 9.22 -1.68
CA MET A 118 -2.44 10.43 -1.35
C MET A 118 -3.92 10.29 -1.71
N VAL A 119 -4.24 9.74 -2.87
CA VAL A 119 -5.63 9.49 -3.30
C VAL A 119 -6.32 8.49 -2.37
N ILE A 120 -5.67 7.38 -2.01
CA ILE A 120 -6.19 6.39 -1.06
C ILE A 120 -6.40 7.04 0.33
N MET A 121 -5.46 7.84 0.81
CA MET A 121 -5.58 8.57 2.08
C MET A 121 -6.72 9.60 2.06
N LEU A 122 -6.91 10.27 0.93
CA LEU A 122 -8.02 11.21 0.73
C LEU A 122 -9.37 10.47 0.73
N ASP A 123 -9.43 9.30 0.12
CA ASP A 123 -10.65 8.48 0.07
C ASP A 123 -11.00 7.90 1.44
N THR A 124 -10.07 7.25 2.13
CA THR A 124 -10.29 6.64 3.45
C THR A 124 -10.48 7.67 4.56
N TYR A 125 -9.80 8.80 4.50
CA TYR A 125 -9.96 9.99 5.35
C TYR A 125 -9.88 9.76 6.86
N ARG A 126 -9.17 8.73 7.32
CA ARG A 126 -8.93 8.47 8.76
C ARG A 126 -8.05 9.58 9.34
N ALA A 127 -8.00 9.72 10.66
CA ALA A 127 -7.16 10.74 11.33
C ALA A 127 -5.70 10.68 10.87
N LYS A 128 -5.10 9.48 10.90
CA LYS A 128 -3.72 9.25 10.44
C LYS A 128 -3.51 9.56 8.95
N ASP A 129 -4.53 9.38 8.12
CA ASP A 129 -4.45 9.64 6.68
C ASP A 129 -4.43 11.14 6.40
N ARG A 130 -5.23 11.92 7.12
CA ARG A 130 -5.22 13.38 7.02
C ARG A 130 -3.88 13.98 7.45
N GLU A 131 -3.29 13.48 8.54
CA GLU A 131 -1.96 13.91 8.99
C GLU A 131 -0.88 13.62 7.95
N ARG A 132 -0.91 12.45 7.33
CA ARG A 132 0.01 12.05 6.27
C ARG A 132 -0.18 12.88 4.99
N LEU A 133 -1.43 13.17 4.61
CA LEU A 133 -1.73 14.05 3.48
C LEU A 133 -1.15 15.46 3.69
N ILE A 134 -1.30 16.03 4.88
CA ILE A 134 -0.70 17.35 5.21
C ILE A 134 0.81 17.33 4.99
N LYS A 135 1.49 16.25 5.41
CA LYS A 135 2.94 16.09 5.19
C LYS A 135 3.30 16.04 3.71
N PHE A 136 2.56 15.29 2.89
CA PHE A 136 2.79 15.28 1.43
C PHE A 136 2.63 16.66 0.81
N PHE A 137 1.58 17.41 1.17
CA PHE A 137 1.36 18.75 0.65
C PHE A 137 2.41 19.76 1.10
N THR A 138 3.05 19.57 2.25
CA THR A 138 4.06 20.49 2.80
C THR A 138 5.49 20.15 2.35
N GLN A 139 5.81 18.88 2.15
CA GLN A 139 7.18 18.43 1.87
C GLN A 139 7.47 18.21 0.39
N SER A 140 6.45 18.30 -0.48
CA SER A 140 6.54 17.94 -1.92
C SER A 140 7.03 16.47 -2.12
N GLY A 141 7.46 16.13 -3.31
CA GLY A 141 7.90 14.73 -3.59
C GLY A 141 6.84 13.91 -4.30
N TYR A 142 5.85 14.56 -4.91
CA TYR A 142 4.82 13.97 -5.77
C TYR A 142 4.56 14.85 -6.99
N SER A 143 3.99 14.28 -8.04
CA SER A 143 3.53 15.01 -9.23
C SER A 143 2.14 15.59 -8.98
N THR A 144 2.04 16.91 -8.86
CA THR A 144 0.75 17.60 -8.71
C THR A 144 -0.19 17.27 -9.88
N THR A 145 0.33 17.27 -11.12
CA THR A 145 -0.47 16.96 -12.31
C THR A 145 -1.06 15.55 -12.27
N LEU A 146 -0.25 14.55 -11.89
CA LEU A 146 -0.74 13.17 -11.75
C LEU A 146 -1.74 13.05 -10.61
N PHE A 147 -1.45 13.65 -9.45
CA PHE A 147 -2.35 13.63 -8.30
C PHE A 147 -3.72 14.23 -8.64
N GLU A 148 -3.77 15.40 -9.27
CA GLU A 148 -5.02 16.05 -9.67
C GLU A 148 -5.80 15.23 -10.72
N ALA A 149 -5.10 14.62 -11.67
CA ALA A 149 -5.71 13.71 -12.64
C ALA A 149 -6.35 12.48 -11.95
N LEU A 150 -5.67 11.89 -10.97
CA LEU A 150 -6.19 10.75 -10.20
C LEU A 150 -7.38 11.15 -9.31
N VAL A 151 -7.31 12.32 -8.66
CA VAL A 151 -8.42 12.88 -7.87
C VAL A 151 -9.67 13.05 -8.73
N ALA A 152 -9.52 13.58 -9.95
CA ALA A 152 -10.64 13.70 -10.89
C ALA A 152 -11.14 12.33 -11.36
N LYS A 153 -10.24 11.43 -11.73
CA LYS A 153 -10.55 10.08 -12.20
C LYS A 153 -11.36 9.27 -11.19
N PHE A 154 -11.01 9.37 -9.91
CA PHE A 154 -11.64 8.61 -8.82
C PHE A 154 -12.75 9.39 -8.08
N ASN A 155 -13.23 10.50 -8.67
CA ASN A 155 -14.34 11.31 -8.16
C ASN A 155 -14.12 11.89 -6.74
N LEU A 156 -12.88 12.31 -6.42
CA LEU A 156 -12.50 12.84 -5.12
C LEU A 156 -12.32 14.37 -5.10
N VAL A 157 -12.74 15.08 -6.17
CA VAL A 157 -12.55 16.53 -6.31
C VAL A 157 -13.17 17.32 -5.15
N GLU A 158 -14.41 17.03 -4.81
CA GLU A 158 -15.10 17.74 -3.71
C GLU A 158 -14.44 17.43 -2.35
N LYS A 159 -14.05 16.19 -2.12
CA LYS A 159 -13.34 15.78 -0.91
C LYS A 159 -11.98 16.48 -0.76
N LEU A 160 -11.27 16.68 -1.87
CA LEU A 160 -10.04 17.47 -1.88
C LEU A 160 -10.29 18.94 -1.56
N LYS A 161 -11.35 19.54 -2.11
CA LYS A 161 -11.75 20.94 -1.78
C LYS A 161 -12.06 21.09 -0.29
N GLU A 162 -12.85 20.19 0.28
CA GLU A 162 -13.16 20.17 1.72
C GLU A 162 -11.90 20.03 2.57
N PHE A 163 -10.99 19.13 2.19
CA PHE A 163 -9.71 18.96 2.86
C PHE A 163 -8.89 20.25 2.81
N LYS A 164 -8.73 20.87 1.62
CA LYS A 164 -7.96 22.12 1.45
C LYS A 164 -8.59 23.27 2.25
N ALA A 165 -9.91 23.43 2.21
CA ALA A 165 -10.62 24.47 2.97
C ALA A 165 -10.39 24.29 4.49
N LYS A 166 -10.42 23.07 4.98
CA LYS A 166 -10.25 22.78 6.40
C LYS A 166 -8.83 23.02 6.91
N TYR A 167 -7.81 22.68 6.13
CA TYR A 167 -6.42 22.68 6.60
C TYR A 167 -5.58 23.82 6.04
N TYR A 168 -6.01 24.49 4.97
CA TYR A 168 -5.26 25.55 4.30
C TYR A 168 -6.06 26.84 4.12
N GLY A 169 -7.35 26.86 4.45
CA GLY A 169 -8.18 28.07 4.44
C GLY A 169 -8.51 28.61 3.03
N HIS A 170 -8.53 27.74 2.03
CA HIS A 170 -8.83 28.11 0.63
C HIS A 170 -10.01 27.32 0.10
#